data_9d5bd4f63fcb63915a36c9b1661b9354
#
_entry.id   9d5bd4f63fcb63915a36c9b1661b9354
#
_cell.length_a   1.000
_cell.length_b   1.000
_cell.length_c   1.000
_cell.angle_alpha   90.00
_cell.angle_beta   90.00
_cell.angle_gamma   90.00
#
_symmetry.space_group_name_H-M   'P 1'
#
loop_
_entity.id
_entity.type
_entity.pdbx_description
1 polymer ?
#
loop_
_entity_poly.entity_id
_entity_poly.type
_entity_poly.pdbx_seq_one_letter_code
_entity_poly.pdbx_strand_id
1 'polypeptide(L)'
;VHLLLARIDGAPAGTKGISLFVVPKNRLDDNGELVSNDVTTVADFEKMGQKGYCTTHLSFGDNDDCHGYLVGEENNGLNYMFLMMNGARIAVGRGASAIACAAYYASLEYANERPQGRKLSSDGTKNLKNKQSLIIEHPDVRRMLLLQKSMVEGSMNIIFKAAKYFDLQHNSADEKEKSKYHTLLEMIIPVVKT
;
A
#
# COMPACT_ATOMS: atom_id res chain seq x y z
N VAL A 1 15.43 15.37 0.59
CA VAL A 1 16.27 14.31 1.17
C VAL A 1 15.72 12.98 0.70
N HIS A 2 16.59 12.10 0.24
CA HIS A 2 16.26 10.78 -0.27
C HIS A 2 16.84 9.69 0.64
N LEU A 3 16.13 8.58 0.77
CA LEU A 3 16.67 7.34 1.30
C LEU A 3 17.03 6.46 0.11
N LEU A 4 18.32 6.22 -0.10
CA LEU A 4 18.85 5.53 -1.26
C LEU A 4 19.43 4.19 -0.84
N LEU A 5 18.98 3.11 -1.51
CA LEU A 5 19.63 1.82 -1.44
C LEU A 5 20.73 1.77 -2.50
N ALA A 6 21.95 1.60 -2.06
CA ALA A 6 23.12 1.54 -2.93
C ALA A 6 24.10 0.49 -2.45
N ARG A 7 25.05 0.15 -3.30
CA ARG A 7 26.13 -0.80 -3.02
C ARG A 7 27.41 -0.04 -2.80
N ILE A 8 28.10 -0.35 -1.73
CA ILE A 8 29.47 0.12 -1.50
C ILE A 8 30.41 -0.68 -2.40
N ASP A 9 31.43 -0.04 -2.91
CA ASP A 9 32.46 -0.72 -3.70
C ASP A 9 33.11 -1.85 -2.90
N GLY A 10 33.29 -3.01 -3.53
CA GLY A 10 33.77 -4.22 -2.87
C GLY A 10 32.75 -4.98 -2.01
N ALA A 11 31.51 -4.49 -1.87
CA ALA A 11 30.48 -5.19 -1.08
C ALA A 11 30.04 -6.52 -1.75
N PRO A 12 29.51 -7.48 -0.95
CA PRO A 12 29.04 -8.78 -1.47
C PRO A 12 28.02 -8.63 -2.60
N ALA A 13 28.04 -9.56 -3.55
CA ALA A 13 27.08 -9.59 -4.64
C ALA A 13 25.63 -9.87 -4.16
N GLY A 14 24.66 -9.45 -4.94
CA GLY A 14 23.23 -9.67 -4.66
C GLY A 14 22.69 -8.77 -3.53
N THR A 15 21.61 -9.18 -2.90
CA THR A 15 20.89 -8.39 -1.89
C THR A 15 21.69 -8.20 -0.58
N LYS A 16 22.65 -9.08 -0.32
CA LYS A 16 23.49 -9.04 0.90
C LYS A 16 24.52 -7.90 0.92
N GLY A 17 24.74 -7.20 -0.19
CA GLY A 17 25.69 -6.08 -0.27
C GLY A 17 25.00 -4.72 -0.40
N ILE A 18 23.72 -4.62 -0.08
CA ILE A 18 22.97 -3.37 -0.18
C ILE A 18 23.02 -2.64 1.15
N SER A 19 23.45 -1.39 1.09
CA SER A 19 23.48 -0.43 2.22
C SER A 19 22.43 0.65 2.01
N LEU A 20 22.02 1.33 3.09
CA LEU A 20 21.08 2.43 3.05
C LEU A 20 21.79 3.76 3.30
N PHE A 21 21.49 4.76 2.50
CA PHE A 21 22.06 6.09 2.60
C PHE A 21 20.98 7.16 2.69
N VAL A 22 21.26 8.20 3.48
CA VAL A 22 20.56 9.48 3.39
C VAL A 22 21.30 10.34 2.38
N VAL A 23 20.60 10.74 1.31
CA VAL A 23 21.17 11.60 0.26
C VAL A 23 20.33 12.86 0.16
N PRO A 24 20.84 14.02 0.62
CA PRO A 24 20.14 15.30 0.44
C PRO A 24 20.21 15.75 -1.02
N LYS A 25 19.20 16.47 -1.48
CA LYS A 25 19.23 17.11 -2.82
C LYS A 25 20.22 18.25 -2.88
N ASN A 26 20.32 19.01 -1.80
CA ASN A 26 21.31 20.06 -1.62
C ASN A 26 22.08 19.80 -0.34
N ARG A 27 23.34 20.14 -0.32
CA ARG A 27 24.25 20.02 0.82
C ARG A 27 24.84 21.36 1.21
N LEU A 28 25.38 21.48 2.40
CA LEU A 28 26.18 22.61 2.80
C LEU A 28 27.62 22.41 2.31
N ASP A 29 28.20 23.46 1.75
CA ASP A 29 29.64 23.50 1.45
C ASP A 29 30.46 23.85 2.71
N ASP A 30 31.77 23.95 2.56
CA ASP A 30 32.67 24.28 3.64
C ASP A 30 32.47 25.69 4.23
N ASN A 31 31.81 26.58 3.51
CA ASN A 31 31.46 27.92 3.93
C ASN A 31 30.05 27.98 4.58
N GLY A 32 29.32 26.87 4.61
CA GLY A 32 27.95 26.79 5.11
C GLY A 32 26.88 27.24 4.11
N GLU A 33 27.24 27.41 2.85
CA GLU A 33 26.29 27.77 1.78
C GLU A 33 25.64 26.53 1.20
N LEU A 34 24.36 26.67 0.81
CA LEU A 34 23.58 25.59 0.25
C LEU A 34 23.90 25.38 -1.23
N VAL A 35 24.57 24.29 -1.56
CA VAL A 35 24.95 23.92 -2.92
C VAL A 35 24.23 22.66 -3.39
N SER A 36 24.15 22.44 -4.70
CA SER A 36 23.59 21.21 -5.29
C SER A 36 24.42 20.00 -4.87
N ASN A 37 23.75 18.87 -4.63
CA ASN A 37 24.39 17.59 -4.30
C ASN A 37 24.33 16.61 -5.47
N ASP A 38 24.34 17.08 -6.68
CA ASP A 38 24.32 16.28 -7.90
C ASP A 38 23.20 15.23 -7.93
N VAL A 39 22.00 15.66 -7.54
CA VAL A 39 20.76 14.87 -7.58
C VAL A 39 19.79 15.54 -8.54
N THR A 40 19.52 14.86 -9.66
CA THR A 40 18.67 15.39 -10.73
C THR A 40 17.41 14.58 -10.93
N THR A 41 16.35 15.23 -11.36
CA THR A 41 15.11 14.57 -11.79
C THR A 41 15.17 14.35 -13.29
N VAL A 42 15.26 13.09 -13.70
CA VAL A 42 15.39 12.71 -15.12
C VAL A 42 14.04 12.64 -15.82
N ALA A 43 13.04 12.06 -15.15
CA ALA A 43 11.72 11.88 -15.70
C ALA A 43 10.65 11.80 -14.59
N ASP A 44 9.40 12.02 -14.99
CA ASP A 44 8.21 11.78 -14.19
C ASP A 44 7.43 10.59 -14.75
N PHE A 45 6.91 9.73 -13.87
CA PHE A 45 6.13 8.57 -14.27
C PHE A 45 4.64 8.92 -14.37
N GLU A 46 4.03 8.61 -15.50
CA GLU A 46 2.58 8.68 -15.63
C GLU A 46 1.93 7.57 -14.79
N LYS A 47 0.88 7.95 -14.02
CA LYS A 47 0.14 7.05 -13.14
C LYS A 47 -1.33 7.04 -13.51
N MET A 48 -2.00 5.89 -13.29
CA MET A 48 -3.45 5.78 -13.46
C MET A 48 -4.24 6.61 -12.44
N GLY A 49 -3.74 6.73 -11.20
CA GLY A 49 -4.36 7.49 -10.11
C GLY A 49 -3.33 8.18 -9.24
N GLN A 50 -3.81 8.89 -8.20
CA GLN A 50 -2.96 9.62 -7.26
C GLN A 50 -2.00 10.59 -7.96
N LYS A 51 -2.52 11.32 -8.96
CA LYS A 51 -1.74 12.24 -9.81
C LYS A 51 -1.32 13.52 -9.09
N GLY A 52 -1.84 13.76 -7.88
CA GLY A 52 -1.52 14.94 -7.08
C GLY A 52 -0.10 14.96 -6.49
N TYR A 53 0.63 13.85 -6.56
CA TYR A 53 2.07 13.82 -6.27
C TYR A 53 2.82 13.10 -7.39
N CYS A 54 4.06 13.52 -7.64
CA CYS A 54 4.90 12.93 -8.68
C CYS A 54 5.61 11.66 -8.17
N THR A 55 5.82 10.72 -9.08
CA THR A 55 6.75 9.60 -8.91
C THR A 55 7.83 9.77 -9.96
N THR A 56 9.06 10.01 -9.54
CA THR A 56 10.11 10.46 -10.43
C THR A 56 11.25 9.44 -10.55
N HIS A 57 11.89 9.46 -11.72
CA HIS A 57 13.19 8.85 -11.91
C HIS A 57 14.25 9.88 -11.52
N LEU A 58 15.06 9.53 -10.54
CA LEU A 58 16.15 10.37 -10.05
C LEU A 58 17.49 9.79 -10.50
N SER A 59 18.41 10.67 -10.87
CA SER A 59 19.82 10.36 -11.07
C SER A 59 20.64 10.93 -9.92
N PHE A 60 21.69 10.21 -9.53
CA PHE A 60 22.59 10.57 -8.45
C PHE A 60 24.01 10.47 -8.95
N GLY A 61 24.79 11.56 -8.87
CA GLY A 61 26.20 11.56 -9.19
C GLY A 61 26.52 11.60 -10.69
N ASP A 62 25.73 12.27 -11.50
CA ASP A 62 26.01 12.43 -12.94
C ASP A 62 27.32 13.18 -13.21
N ASN A 63 27.80 13.97 -12.24
CA ASN A 63 29.05 14.72 -12.28
C ASN A 63 30.05 14.25 -11.22
N ASP A 64 29.89 13.07 -10.64
CA ASP A 64 30.72 12.51 -9.58
C ASP A 64 30.79 13.36 -8.27
N ASP A 65 29.79 14.20 -8.01
CA ASP A 65 29.75 15.11 -6.84
C ASP A 65 28.53 14.85 -5.94
N CYS A 66 28.07 13.60 -5.85
CA CYS A 66 26.96 13.23 -4.98
C CYS A 66 27.43 12.66 -3.65
N HIS A 67 27.08 13.31 -2.54
CA HIS A 67 27.42 12.92 -1.20
C HIS A 67 26.23 12.29 -0.48
N GLY A 68 26.43 11.09 0.07
CA GLY A 68 25.45 10.38 0.88
C GLY A 68 26.02 9.98 2.24
N TYR A 69 25.14 9.83 3.22
CA TYR A 69 25.50 9.45 4.58
C TYR A 69 24.95 8.06 4.88
N LEU A 70 25.82 7.13 5.27
CA LEU A 70 25.44 5.76 5.63
C LEU A 70 24.47 5.77 6.81
N VAL A 71 23.39 5.00 6.69
CA VAL A 71 22.43 4.76 7.77
C VAL A 71 22.68 3.39 8.37
N GLY A 72 23.06 3.37 9.64
CA GLY A 72 23.36 2.15 10.38
C GLY A 72 24.61 1.45 9.87
N GLU A 73 24.54 0.14 9.69
CA GLU A 73 25.67 -0.71 9.30
C GLU A 73 25.71 -0.96 7.79
N GLU A 74 26.91 -1.12 7.25
CA GLU A 74 27.10 -1.54 5.86
C GLU A 74 26.43 -2.89 5.57
N ASN A 75 25.94 -3.04 4.36
CA ASN A 75 25.32 -4.29 3.88
C ASN A 75 24.03 -4.72 4.62
N ASN A 76 23.46 -3.83 5.44
CA ASN A 76 22.21 -4.07 6.18
C ASN A 76 21.04 -3.19 5.71
N GLY A 77 21.19 -2.53 4.58
CA GLY A 77 20.23 -1.53 4.08
C GLY A 77 18.83 -2.07 3.81
N LEU A 78 18.70 -3.31 3.35
CA LEU A 78 17.39 -3.92 3.12
C LEU A 78 16.59 -4.12 4.42
N ASN A 79 17.24 -4.50 5.51
CA ASN A 79 16.59 -4.66 6.80
C ASN A 79 16.02 -3.31 7.27
N TYR A 80 16.80 -2.25 7.17
CA TYR A 80 16.34 -0.89 7.52
C TYR A 80 15.22 -0.41 6.62
N MET A 81 15.28 -0.69 5.31
CA MET A 81 14.20 -0.38 4.38
C MET A 81 12.90 -1.11 4.74
N PHE A 82 12.95 -2.39 5.12
CA PHE A 82 11.77 -3.15 5.49
C PHE A 82 11.08 -2.61 6.75
N LEU A 83 11.81 -2.05 7.70
CA LEU A 83 11.21 -1.38 8.87
C LEU A 83 10.27 -0.24 8.45
N MET A 84 10.66 0.57 7.46
CA MET A 84 9.81 1.63 6.92
C MET A 84 8.68 1.09 6.05
N MET A 85 8.97 0.09 5.21
CA MET A 85 7.99 -0.43 4.25
C MET A 85 6.84 -1.19 4.91
N ASN A 86 7.04 -1.80 6.05
CA ASN A 86 5.99 -2.54 6.73
C ASN A 86 4.83 -1.64 7.16
N GLY A 87 5.13 -0.45 7.69
CA GLY A 87 4.11 0.56 7.97
C GLY A 87 3.39 1.05 6.71
N ALA A 88 4.15 1.32 5.64
CA ALA A 88 3.59 1.74 4.36
C ALA A 88 2.68 0.68 3.72
N ARG A 89 3.02 -0.61 3.84
CA ARG A 89 2.18 -1.72 3.34
C ARG A 89 0.82 -1.76 4.02
N ILE A 90 0.77 -1.58 5.35
CA ILE A 90 -0.49 -1.49 6.09
C ILE A 90 -1.31 -0.28 5.62
N ALA A 91 -0.68 0.88 5.42
CA ALA A 91 -1.34 2.08 4.94
C ALA A 91 -1.93 1.91 3.53
N VAL A 92 -1.20 1.25 2.61
CA VAL A 92 -1.68 0.93 1.26
C VAL A 92 -2.88 -0.01 1.32
N GLY A 93 -2.80 -1.10 2.09
CA GLY A 93 -3.92 -2.03 2.28
C GLY A 93 -5.17 -1.35 2.84
N ARG A 94 -5.00 -0.46 3.84
CA ARG A 94 -6.09 0.36 4.38
C ARG A 94 -6.73 1.24 3.31
N GLY A 95 -5.92 1.90 2.48
CA GLY A 95 -6.41 2.75 1.39
C GLY A 95 -7.23 1.96 0.37
N ALA A 96 -6.73 0.80 -0.07
CA ALA A 96 -7.43 -0.09 -1.00
C ALA A 96 -8.77 -0.58 -0.41
N SER A 97 -8.77 -1.02 0.85
CA SER A 97 -9.99 -1.48 1.53
C SER A 97 -11.02 -0.36 1.72
N ALA A 98 -10.58 0.87 2.00
CA ALA A 98 -11.48 2.01 2.11
C ALA A 98 -12.16 2.34 0.77
N ILE A 99 -11.42 2.28 -0.35
CA ILE A 99 -11.98 2.46 -1.69
C ILE A 99 -12.96 1.34 -2.03
N ALA A 100 -12.60 0.09 -1.74
CA ALA A 100 -13.49 -1.06 -1.94
C ALA A 100 -14.78 -0.94 -1.11
N CYS A 101 -14.68 -0.45 0.13
CA CYS A 101 -15.82 -0.19 1.01
C CYS A 101 -16.76 0.86 0.41
N ALA A 102 -16.22 1.98 -0.06
CA ALA A 102 -17.00 3.02 -0.72
C ALA A 102 -17.70 2.50 -1.98
N ALA A 103 -17.00 1.71 -2.81
CA ALA A 103 -17.57 1.09 -4.01
C ALA A 103 -18.69 0.10 -3.68
N TYR A 104 -18.54 -0.69 -2.61
CA TYR A 104 -19.61 -1.61 -2.15
C TYR A 104 -20.86 -0.84 -1.75
N TYR A 105 -20.75 0.20 -0.94
CA TYR A 105 -21.92 0.98 -0.50
C TYR A 105 -22.60 1.69 -1.67
N ALA A 106 -21.85 2.29 -2.58
CA ALA A 106 -22.41 2.89 -3.81
C ALA A 106 -23.13 1.84 -4.68
N SER A 107 -22.55 0.63 -4.81
CA SER A 107 -23.18 -0.47 -5.55
C SER A 107 -24.48 -0.96 -4.88
N LEU A 108 -24.48 -1.03 -3.54
CA LEU A 108 -25.65 -1.43 -2.77
C LEU A 108 -26.78 -0.40 -2.89
N GLU A 109 -26.47 0.88 -2.78
CA GLU A 109 -27.43 1.98 -2.97
C GLU A 109 -28.04 1.92 -4.37
N TYR A 110 -27.22 1.87 -5.42
CA TYR A 110 -27.67 1.75 -6.79
C TYR A 110 -28.55 0.51 -7.02
N ALA A 111 -28.18 -0.63 -6.44
CA ALA A 111 -28.96 -1.86 -6.58
C ALA A 111 -30.34 -1.79 -5.91
N ASN A 112 -30.51 -0.96 -4.88
CA ASN A 112 -31.78 -0.71 -4.20
C ASN A 112 -32.67 0.30 -4.94
N GLU A 113 -32.14 1.05 -5.89
CA GLU A 113 -32.88 2.10 -6.60
C GLU A 113 -33.14 1.74 -8.06
N ARG A 114 -32.30 0.97 -8.71
CA ARG A 114 -32.34 0.68 -10.14
C ARG A 114 -33.39 -0.41 -10.46
N PRO A 115 -34.50 -0.08 -11.15
CA PRO A 115 -35.40 -1.09 -11.69
C PRO A 115 -34.86 -1.63 -13.02
N GLN A 116 -34.77 -2.95 -13.13
CA GLN A 116 -34.36 -3.63 -14.36
C GLN A 116 -34.81 -5.08 -14.36
N GLY A 117 -35.43 -5.53 -15.47
CA GLY A 117 -35.97 -6.87 -15.58
C GLY A 117 -37.28 -7.06 -14.83
N ARG A 118 -37.78 -8.28 -14.80
CA ARG A 118 -39.00 -8.70 -14.10
C ARG A 118 -38.79 -10.09 -13.55
N LYS A 119 -39.40 -10.40 -12.42
CA LYS A 119 -39.44 -11.78 -11.91
C LYS A 119 -40.15 -12.67 -12.90
N LEU A 120 -39.62 -13.87 -13.06
CA LEU A 120 -40.31 -14.90 -13.82
C LEU A 120 -41.55 -15.35 -13.06
N SER A 121 -42.60 -15.71 -13.78
CA SER A 121 -43.77 -16.38 -13.23
C SER A 121 -43.38 -17.79 -12.72
N SER A 122 -44.25 -18.42 -11.94
CA SER A 122 -44.02 -19.77 -11.39
C SER A 122 -43.80 -20.84 -12.47
N ASP A 123 -44.27 -20.62 -13.67
CA ASP A 123 -44.08 -21.45 -14.87
C ASP A 123 -42.79 -21.12 -15.66
N GLY A 124 -41.98 -20.19 -15.17
CA GLY A 124 -40.73 -19.74 -15.82
C GLY A 124 -40.95 -18.74 -16.97
N THR A 125 -42.17 -18.31 -17.23
CA THR A 125 -42.47 -17.35 -18.31
C THR A 125 -42.27 -15.90 -17.87
N LYS A 126 -41.98 -15.01 -18.83
CA LYS A 126 -41.91 -13.57 -18.62
C LYS A 126 -43.28 -12.92 -18.77
N ASN A 127 -43.81 -12.34 -17.71
CA ASN A 127 -45.00 -11.53 -17.79
C ASN A 127 -44.65 -10.05 -17.96
N LEU A 128 -44.85 -9.51 -19.16
CA LEU A 128 -44.53 -8.12 -19.51
C LEU A 128 -45.40 -7.09 -18.78
N LYS A 129 -46.53 -7.51 -18.21
CA LYS A 129 -47.43 -6.65 -17.42
C LYS A 129 -46.94 -6.46 -15.98
N ASN A 130 -46.05 -7.33 -15.49
CA ASN A 130 -45.51 -7.19 -14.16
C ASN A 130 -44.60 -5.93 -14.05
N LYS A 131 -44.64 -5.28 -12.90
CA LYS A 131 -43.72 -4.19 -12.58
C LYS A 131 -42.26 -4.68 -12.65
N GLN A 132 -41.37 -3.80 -13.09
CA GLN A 132 -39.94 -4.10 -13.06
C GLN A 132 -39.48 -4.33 -11.62
N SER A 133 -38.57 -5.28 -11.41
CA SER A 133 -37.93 -5.55 -10.16
C SER A 133 -36.72 -4.63 -9.98
N LEU A 134 -36.41 -4.28 -8.73
CA LEU A 134 -35.11 -3.67 -8.41
C LEU A 134 -34.01 -4.70 -8.64
N ILE A 135 -32.84 -4.26 -9.10
CA ILE A 135 -31.79 -5.21 -9.45
C ILE A 135 -31.26 -6.00 -8.23
N ILE A 136 -31.39 -5.47 -7.02
CA ILE A 136 -31.08 -6.20 -5.78
C ILE A 136 -31.95 -7.46 -5.59
N GLU A 137 -33.10 -7.54 -6.24
CA GLU A 137 -33.97 -8.74 -6.17
C GLU A 137 -33.48 -9.90 -7.04
N HIS A 138 -32.54 -9.66 -7.95
CA HIS A 138 -31.95 -10.69 -8.79
C HIS A 138 -30.88 -11.49 -8.02
N PRO A 139 -30.94 -12.83 -8.05
CA PRO A 139 -30.02 -13.68 -7.29
C PRO A 139 -28.55 -13.44 -7.62
N ASP A 140 -28.22 -13.16 -8.87
CA ASP A 140 -26.84 -12.93 -9.30
C ASP A 140 -26.30 -11.60 -8.78
N VAL A 141 -27.10 -10.55 -8.78
CA VAL A 141 -26.74 -9.26 -8.17
C VAL A 141 -26.50 -9.42 -6.66
N ARG A 142 -27.39 -10.16 -5.98
CA ARG A 142 -27.18 -10.48 -4.54
C ARG A 142 -25.89 -11.24 -4.29
N ARG A 143 -25.59 -12.22 -5.13
CA ARG A 143 -24.34 -12.97 -5.04
C ARG A 143 -23.12 -12.06 -5.16
N MET A 144 -23.11 -11.14 -6.14
CA MET A 144 -22.04 -10.17 -6.32
C MET A 144 -21.90 -9.24 -5.12
N LEU A 145 -23.00 -8.71 -4.60
CA LEU A 145 -22.98 -7.83 -3.41
C LEU A 145 -22.53 -8.57 -2.15
N LEU A 146 -22.94 -9.82 -1.95
CA LEU A 146 -22.47 -10.64 -0.83
C LEU A 146 -20.96 -10.92 -0.90
N LEU A 147 -20.46 -11.18 -2.10
CA LEU A 147 -19.02 -11.36 -2.32
C LEU A 147 -18.24 -10.09 -2.00
N GLN A 148 -18.69 -8.94 -2.50
CA GLN A 148 -18.09 -7.64 -2.20
C GLN A 148 -18.11 -7.36 -0.69
N LYS A 149 -19.23 -7.58 -0.02
CA LYS A 149 -19.36 -7.42 1.43
C LYS A 149 -18.36 -8.28 2.19
N SER A 150 -18.28 -9.56 1.85
CA SER A 150 -17.34 -10.49 2.50
C SER A 150 -15.90 -10.07 2.35
N MET A 151 -15.50 -9.60 1.17
CA MET A 151 -14.15 -9.11 0.91
C MET A 151 -13.85 -7.83 1.69
N VAL A 152 -14.77 -6.87 1.69
CA VAL A 152 -14.60 -5.58 2.38
C VAL A 152 -14.51 -5.80 3.90
N GLU A 153 -15.43 -6.56 4.48
CA GLU A 153 -15.42 -6.83 5.93
C GLU A 153 -14.20 -7.67 6.35
N GLY A 154 -13.81 -8.64 5.51
CA GLY A 154 -12.61 -9.46 5.73
C GLY A 154 -11.33 -8.65 5.70
N SER A 155 -11.16 -7.79 4.70
CA SER A 155 -9.98 -6.92 4.59
C SER A 155 -9.90 -5.90 5.73
N MET A 156 -11.01 -5.31 6.15
CA MET A 156 -11.03 -4.43 7.32
C MET A 156 -10.62 -5.16 8.60
N ASN A 157 -11.11 -6.39 8.82
CA ASN A 157 -10.70 -7.21 9.96
C ASN A 157 -9.20 -7.50 9.98
N ILE A 158 -8.62 -7.86 8.83
CA ILE A 158 -7.17 -8.12 8.71
C ILE A 158 -6.37 -6.86 9.03
N ILE A 159 -6.79 -5.69 8.52
CA ILE A 159 -6.11 -4.42 8.75
C ILE A 159 -6.14 -4.04 10.23
N PHE A 160 -7.31 -4.12 10.89
CA PHE A 160 -7.40 -3.84 12.32
C PHE A 160 -6.58 -4.82 13.16
N LYS A 161 -6.49 -6.09 12.73
CA LYS A 161 -5.64 -7.08 13.38
C LYS A 161 -4.17 -6.76 13.22
N ALA A 162 -3.74 -6.34 12.03
CA ALA A 162 -2.38 -5.88 11.78
C ALA A 162 -2.02 -4.64 12.60
N ALA A 163 -2.92 -3.65 12.67
CA ALA A 163 -2.76 -2.46 13.50
C ALA A 163 -2.61 -2.83 14.99
N LYS A 164 -3.47 -3.73 15.48
CA LYS A 164 -3.36 -4.24 16.87
C LYS A 164 -2.02 -4.92 17.13
N TYR A 165 -1.52 -5.72 16.22
CA TYR A 165 -0.22 -6.38 16.39
C TYR A 165 0.93 -5.36 16.34
N PHE A 166 0.81 -4.34 15.49
CA PHE A 166 1.75 -3.23 15.44
C PHE A 166 1.80 -2.48 16.79
N ASP A 167 0.67 -2.19 17.38
CA ASP A 167 0.62 -1.54 18.70
C ASP A 167 1.23 -2.43 19.80
N LEU A 168 0.87 -3.72 19.82
CA LEU A 168 1.33 -4.64 20.85
C LEU A 168 2.83 -4.95 20.77
N GLN A 169 3.41 -5.03 19.57
CA GLN A 169 4.86 -5.21 19.45
C GLN A 169 5.67 -4.03 20.00
N HIS A 170 5.10 -2.82 20.02
CA HIS A 170 5.79 -1.63 20.51
C HIS A 170 5.50 -1.35 22.00
N ASN A 171 4.29 -1.66 22.47
CA ASN A 171 3.79 -1.20 23.76
C ASN A 171 3.59 -2.32 24.81
N SER A 172 3.76 -3.61 24.47
CA SER A 172 3.70 -4.67 25.48
C SER A 172 4.83 -4.53 26.49
N ALA A 173 4.54 -4.84 27.75
CA ALA A 173 5.54 -4.79 28.82
C ALA A 173 6.50 -6.01 28.79
N ASP A 174 6.05 -7.14 28.23
CA ASP A 174 6.82 -8.39 28.13
C ASP A 174 7.52 -8.51 26.76
N GLU A 175 8.84 -8.68 26.77
CA GLU A 175 9.63 -8.85 25.55
C GLU A 175 9.26 -10.13 24.75
N LYS A 176 8.78 -11.17 25.41
CA LYS A 176 8.28 -12.37 24.71
C LYS A 176 6.98 -12.04 23.93
N GLU A 177 6.11 -11.24 24.51
CA GLU A 177 4.91 -10.76 23.82
C GLU A 177 5.28 -9.88 22.63
N LYS A 178 6.19 -8.92 22.80
CA LYS A 178 6.68 -8.09 21.69
C LYS A 178 7.19 -8.94 20.53
N SER A 179 8.06 -9.91 20.81
CA SER A 179 8.60 -10.83 19.81
C SER A 179 7.52 -11.65 19.12
N LYS A 180 6.53 -12.13 19.87
CA LYS A 180 5.37 -12.85 19.32
C LYS A 180 4.57 -11.99 18.36
N TYR A 181 4.24 -10.75 18.76
CA TYR A 181 3.44 -9.86 17.92
C TYR A 181 4.21 -9.35 16.72
N HIS A 182 5.52 -9.16 16.84
CA HIS A 182 6.40 -8.90 15.71
C HIS A 182 6.30 -10.02 14.66
N THR A 183 6.47 -11.28 15.07
CA THR A 183 6.36 -12.42 14.15
C THR A 183 4.98 -12.52 13.49
N LEU A 184 3.90 -12.34 14.27
CA LEU A 184 2.54 -12.37 13.74
C LEU A 184 2.28 -11.22 12.74
N LEU A 185 2.84 -10.06 13.00
CA LEU A 185 2.75 -8.90 12.11
C LEU A 185 3.49 -9.17 10.80
N GLU A 186 4.71 -9.67 10.83
CA GLU A 186 5.50 -10.04 9.65
C GLU A 186 4.77 -11.05 8.76
N MET A 187 4.04 -12.00 9.37
CA MET A 187 3.23 -12.99 8.63
C MET A 187 2.01 -12.38 7.94
N ILE A 188 1.37 -11.37 8.57
CA ILE A 188 0.10 -10.82 8.06
C ILE A 188 0.30 -9.66 7.07
N ILE A 189 1.38 -8.90 7.16
CA ILE A 189 1.65 -7.74 6.30
C ILE A 189 1.60 -8.05 4.80
N PRO A 190 2.19 -9.13 4.29
CA PRO A 190 2.07 -9.47 2.86
C PRO A 190 0.62 -9.66 2.42
N VAL A 191 -0.21 -10.28 3.28
CA VAL A 191 -1.64 -10.51 3.01
C VAL A 191 -2.44 -9.20 3.03
N VAL A 192 -2.11 -8.28 3.95
CA VAL A 192 -2.76 -6.96 4.04
C VAL A 192 -2.56 -6.13 2.78
N LYS A 193 -1.39 -6.25 2.15
CA LYS A 193 -1.08 -5.46 0.95
C LYS A 193 -1.67 -6.08 -0.33
N THR A 194 -1.85 -7.41 -0.39
CA THR A 194 -2.37 -8.13 -1.58
C THR A 194 -3.84 -7.93 -1.78
#